data_d4b91846eaaae20cfcdb5d04de6e4294
#
_entry.id   d4b91846eaaae20cfcdb5d04de6e4294
#
_cell.length_a   1.000
_cell.length_b   1.000
_cell.length_c   1.000
_cell.angle_alpha   90.00
_cell.angle_beta   90.00
_cell.angle_gamma   90.00
#
_symmetry.space_group_name_H-M   'P 1'
#
loop_
_entity.id
_entity.type
_entity.pdbx_description
1 polymer ?
#
loop_
_entity_poly.entity_id
_entity_poly.type
_entity_poly.pdbx_seq_one_letter_code
_entity_poly.pdbx_strand_id
1 'polypeptide(L)'
;MSEFNANQENAAQTNTPDPNYWRSFEALHNDPEVLEAKNHEFKEGVTDDFSPAGLSGLSRRKFLALLGASAALAGTACTDYRDKGEIVPYNIKPEEITVGKPNYYASTCTSCANACGILIKTREGRPIKVDGNPDHTVNKGKICAKGQANILNLYDPERLKNPLKQRDGIFNSISWKSADDDILAALSFIGSKEIAIVTNTVTSPTALKVLENFKVKFPTAKIYSYELFNDSVKNSAWRKTYGSGNYPLLKWNEAKIILAIESDFLGTEGNKVETARLFAEGRDVNSKSFNRLYTVDSSLTITGINSDYRLRLRPEAQYEFVMSLMNELGNKAALNISVNTNGFSLNSFAEKYNLKKEVLNHLVSDLASNKGKAIIDAGNSLPENVHIAVNLLNEALGNSAMFRTDSSVNTLVNNSSLQDLELLVQNMNSGNVQAVIHLDCNPVYHLSNDLGYRNA
;
A
#
# COMPACT_ATOMS: atom_id res chain seq x y z
N MET A 1 -46.48 8.29 43.91
CA MET A 1 -46.59 9.65 44.45
C MET A 1 -45.18 10.13 44.73
N SER A 2 -44.64 10.93 43.85
CA SER A 2 -43.69 12.02 44.02
C SER A 2 -43.33 12.54 42.66
N GLU A 3 -43.70 13.78 42.48
CA GLU A 3 -43.62 14.58 41.25
C GLU A 3 -42.15 14.81 40.85
N PHE A 4 -41.84 14.62 39.61
CA PHE A 4 -40.63 15.12 38.98
C PHE A 4 -40.98 16.39 38.21
N ASN A 5 -40.67 17.55 38.81
CA ASN A 5 -40.74 18.83 38.16
C ASN A 5 -39.62 18.94 37.11
N ALA A 6 -40.02 19.02 35.83
CA ALA A 6 -39.14 19.39 34.75
C ALA A 6 -39.15 20.94 34.60
N ASN A 7 -38.12 21.57 35.09
CA ASN A 7 -37.80 22.93 34.68
C ASN A 7 -37.09 22.88 33.32
N GLN A 8 -37.83 23.25 32.30
CA GLN A 8 -37.23 23.59 30.98
C GLN A 8 -36.68 25.02 31.11
N GLU A 9 -35.39 25.14 31.31
CA GLU A 9 -34.68 26.36 30.95
C GLU A 9 -34.30 26.27 29.47
N ASN A 10 -34.92 27.17 28.69
CA ASN A 10 -34.53 27.49 27.33
C ASN A 10 -33.12 28.11 27.35
N ALA A 11 -32.09 27.32 27.19
CA ALA A 11 -30.78 27.82 26.83
C ALA A 11 -30.73 27.89 25.31
N ALA A 12 -30.83 29.08 24.77
CA ALA A 12 -30.40 29.37 23.41
C ALA A 12 -28.94 28.94 23.30
N GLN A 13 -28.69 27.80 22.62
CA GLN A 13 -27.35 27.38 22.28
C GLN A 13 -26.78 28.36 21.26
N THR A 14 -26.03 29.36 21.77
CA THR A 14 -25.11 30.10 20.94
C THR A 14 -24.08 29.09 20.40
N ASN A 15 -24.13 28.80 19.11
CA ASN A 15 -23.14 28.04 18.38
C ASN A 15 -21.82 28.83 18.39
N THR A 16 -21.12 28.85 19.52
CA THR A 16 -19.71 29.21 19.56
C THR A 16 -18.92 27.99 19.11
N PRO A 17 -18.15 28.10 18.03
CA PRO A 17 -17.31 26.99 17.60
C PRO A 17 -16.39 26.57 18.74
N ASP A 18 -16.26 25.25 18.96
CA ASP A 18 -15.29 24.71 19.93
C ASP A 18 -13.90 25.25 19.55
N PRO A 19 -13.26 26.08 20.41
CA PRO A 19 -11.98 26.70 20.08
C PRO A 19 -10.84 25.73 19.92
N ASN A 20 -11.05 24.44 20.20
CA ASN A 20 -10.04 23.40 20.16
C ASN A 20 -10.13 22.51 18.92
N TYR A 21 -11.02 22.78 17.96
CA TYR A 21 -11.19 21.94 16.78
C TYR A 21 -11.17 22.76 15.47
N TRP A 22 -10.03 22.71 14.77
CA TRP A 22 -9.85 23.37 13.47
C TRP A 22 -9.66 22.32 12.38
N ARG A 23 -10.34 22.52 11.26
CA ARG A 23 -10.21 21.64 10.08
C ARG A 23 -9.19 22.17 9.06
N SER A 24 -8.84 23.45 9.14
CA SER A 24 -7.87 24.10 8.26
C SER A 24 -7.17 25.26 8.97
N PHE A 25 -6.15 25.84 8.34
CA PHE A 25 -5.47 27.05 8.83
C PHE A 25 -6.39 28.27 8.83
N GLU A 26 -7.27 28.37 7.86
CA GLU A 26 -8.27 29.43 7.77
C GLU A 26 -9.29 29.32 8.91
N ALA A 27 -9.69 28.09 9.28
CA ALA A 27 -10.52 27.84 10.46
C ALA A 27 -9.81 28.25 11.76
N LEU A 28 -8.48 28.01 11.87
CA LEU A 28 -7.65 28.44 13.00
C LEU A 28 -7.60 29.95 13.12
N HIS A 29 -7.59 30.66 11.99
CA HIS A 29 -7.53 32.13 11.96
C HIS A 29 -8.92 32.80 11.96
N ASN A 30 -10.00 32.01 12.12
CA ASN A 30 -11.38 32.48 12.13
C ASN A 30 -11.76 33.28 10.87
N ASP A 31 -11.34 32.78 9.70
CA ASP A 31 -11.70 33.38 8.41
C ASP A 31 -13.22 33.43 8.27
N PRO A 32 -13.80 34.61 7.97
CA PRO A 32 -15.26 34.78 7.88
C PRO A 32 -15.92 33.85 6.86
N GLU A 33 -15.28 33.59 5.71
CA GLU A 33 -15.83 32.70 4.66
C GLU A 33 -15.89 31.24 5.15
N VAL A 34 -14.89 30.79 5.93
CA VAL A 34 -14.87 29.44 6.49
C VAL A 34 -15.87 29.29 7.63
N LEU A 35 -16.05 30.32 8.44
CA LEU A 35 -17.08 30.34 9.50
C LEU A 35 -18.49 30.31 8.91
N GLU A 36 -18.72 31.07 7.84
CA GLU A 36 -19.99 31.07 7.12
C GLU A 36 -20.24 29.70 6.45
N ALA A 37 -19.24 29.13 5.77
CA ALA A 37 -19.34 27.79 5.18
C ALA A 37 -19.59 26.70 6.23
N LYS A 38 -19.00 26.83 7.44
CA LYS A 38 -19.22 25.89 8.55
C LYS A 38 -20.64 25.99 9.12
N ASN A 39 -21.23 27.17 9.14
CA ASN A 39 -22.60 27.37 9.55
C ASN A 39 -23.61 26.89 8.51
N HIS A 40 -23.19 26.77 7.24
CA HIS A 40 -23.98 26.27 6.11
C HIS A 40 -23.47 24.94 5.56
N GLU A 41 -22.84 24.11 6.40
CA GLU A 41 -22.28 22.80 6.01
C GLU A 41 -23.35 21.86 5.41
N PHE A 42 -24.61 22.09 5.78
CA PHE A 42 -25.76 21.38 5.19
C PHE A 42 -26.65 22.38 4.42
N LYS A 43 -27.21 21.93 3.30
CA LYS A 43 -28.19 22.75 2.56
C LYS A 43 -29.32 23.18 3.48
N GLU A 44 -29.81 24.42 3.29
CA GLU A 44 -31.00 24.93 3.99
C GLU A 44 -32.12 23.90 3.99
N GLY A 45 -32.69 23.64 5.16
CA GLY A 45 -33.77 22.68 5.33
C GLY A 45 -33.34 21.25 5.71
N VAL A 46 -32.02 20.94 5.75
CA VAL A 46 -31.55 19.61 6.18
C VAL A 46 -31.37 19.52 7.71
N THR A 47 -31.02 20.64 8.33
CA THR A 47 -30.80 20.77 9.78
C THR A 47 -31.89 21.56 10.52
N ASP A 48 -32.87 22.10 9.78
CA ASP A 48 -34.02 22.72 10.40
C ASP A 48 -34.81 21.68 11.18
N ASP A 49 -35.11 21.99 12.43
CA ASP A 49 -35.82 21.11 13.33
C ASP A 49 -37.08 20.56 12.65
N PHE A 50 -37.14 19.25 12.52
CA PHE A 50 -38.28 18.54 11.97
C PHE A 50 -39.45 18.72 12.93
N SER A 51 -40.18 19.86 12.81
CA SER A 51 -41.33 20.15 13.62
C SER A 51 -42.56 19.38 13.05
N PRO A 52 -43.10 18.43 13.79
CA PRO A 52 -44.34 17.75 13.39
C PRO A 52 -45.51 18.70 13.11
N ALA A 53 -45.46 19.92 13.68
CA ALA A 53 -46.45 20.98 13.44
C ALA A 53 -46.36 21.57 12.00
N GLY A 54 -45.18 21.51 11.35
CA GLY A 54 -45.01 21.92 9.95
C GLY A 54 -45.71 21.00 8.94
N LEU A 55 -45.93 19.74 9.28
CA LEU A 55 -46.65 18.79 8.46
C LEU A 55 -48.16 18.98 8.48
N SER A 56 -48.74 19.59 9.52
CA SER A 56 -50.16 19.85 9.64
C SER A 56 -50.67 20.93 8.66
N GLY A 57 -49.78 21.74 8.08
CA GLY A 57 -50.07 22.78 7.09
C GLY A 57 -50.05 22.30 5.63
N LEU A 58 -49.62 21.06 5.38
CA LEU A 58 -49.63 20.50 4.01
C LEU A 58 -51.02 20.11 3.61
N SER A 59 -51.57 20.79 2.61
CA SER A 59 -52.85 20.38 2.03
C SER A 59 -52.72 18.96 1.45
N ARG A 60 -53.80 18.17 1.50
CA ARG A 60 -53.83 16.81 0.93
C ARG A 60 -53.25 16.76 -0.51
N ARG A 61 -53.43 17.82 -1.28
CA ARG A 61 -52.94 17.96 -2.65
C ARG A 61 -51.40 18.13 -2.71
N LYS A 62 -50.79 18.89 -1.77
CA LYS A 62 -49.31 19.03 -1.66
C LYS A 62 -48.66 17.75 -1.15
N PHE A 63 -49.32 17.03 -0.23
CA PHE A 63 -48.84 15.75 0.27
C PHE A 63 -48.84 14.69 -0.84
N LEU A 64 -49.94 14.59 -1.63
CA LEU A 64 -49.98 13.68 -2.77
C LEU A 64 -48.99 14.04 -3.88
N ALA A 65 -48.74 15.33 -4.10
CA ALA A 65 -47.68 15.78 -5.02
C ALA A 65 -46.27 15.42 -4.55
N LEU A 66 -46.01 15.53 -3.26
CA LEU A 66 -44.72 15.14 -2.66
C LEU A 66 -44.50 13.62 -2.71
N LEU A 67 -45.60 12.86 -2.46
CA LEU A 67 -45.58 11.40 -2.53
C LEU A 67 -45.41 10.91 -3.98
N GLY A 68 -46.05 11.60 -4.94
CA GLY A 68 -45.83 11.34 -6.36
C GLY A 68 -44.44 11.68 -6.83
N ALA A 69 -43.87 12.79 -6.37
CA ALA A 69 -42.46 13.16 -6.68
C ALA A 69 -41.46 12.19 -6.06
N SER A 70 -41.65 11.75 -4.82
CA SER A 70 -40.78 10.74 -4.19
C SER A 70 -40.89 9.36 -4.82
N ALA A 71 -42.11 8.96 -5.26
CA ALA A 71 -42.30 7.72 -6.03
C ALA A 71 -41.65 7.78 -7.43
N ALA A 72 -41.70 8.94 -8.09
CA ALA A 72 -40.99 9.15 -9.36
C ALA A 72 -39.48 9.14 -9.19
N LEU A 73 -38.92 9.76 -8.13
CA LEU A 73 -37.51 9.70 -7.78
C LEU A 73 -37.05 8.29 -7.41
N ALA A 74 -37.86 7.53 -6.66
CA ALA A 74 -37.59 6.13 -6.35
C ALA A 74 -37.61 5.26 -7.62
N GLY A 75 -38.52 5.55 -8.57
CA GLY A 75 -38.61 4.87 -9.85
C GLY A 75 -37.40 5.11 -10.75
N THR A 76 -36.87 6.33 -10.78
CA THR A 76 -35.65 6.68 -11.56
C THR A 76 -34.36 6.18 -10.91
N ALA A 77 -34.30 6.13 -9.57
CA ALA A 77 -33.15 5.57 -8.86
C ALA A 77 -33.00 4.04 -9.02
N CYS A 78 -34.11 3.33 -9.31
CA CYS A 78 -34.11 1.88 -9.53
C CYS A 78 -33.80 1.46 -10.98
N THR A 79 -33.97 2.34 -11.98
CA THR A 79 -33.78 1.97 -13.39
C THR A 79 -32.30 1.80 -13.77
N ASP A 80 -31.42 2.60 -13.16
CA ASP A 80 -29.97 2.56 -13.48
C ASP A 80 -29.24 1.33 -12.90
N TYR A 81 -29.88 0.63 -11.95
CA TYR A 81 -29.34 -0.60 -11.36
C TYR A 81 -29.78 -1.88 -12.13
N ARG A 82 -30.83 -1.79 -12.92
CA ARG A 82 -31.40 -2.93 -13.64
C ARG A 82 -30.75 -3.20 -15.00
N ASP A 83 -30.12 -2.19 -15.61
CA ASP A 83 -29.57 -2.29 -16.96
C ASP A 83 -28.12 -2.80 -17.01
N LYS A 84 -27.52 -3.19 -15.89
CA LYS A 84 -26.11 -3.63 -15.83
C LYS A 84 -25.92 -5.15 -15.96
N GLY A 85 -26.66 -5.82 -16.76
CA GLY A 85 -26.45 -7.21 -17.15
C GLY A 85 -27.75 -8.00 -17.28
N GLU A 86 -27.87 -8.75 -18.34
CA GLU A 86 -28.90 -9.71 -18.52
C GLU A 86 -28.79 -10.83 -17.48
N ILE A 87 -29.83 -11.09 -16.73
CA ILE A 87 -29.93 -12.28 -15.88
C ILE A 87 -30.21 -13.45 -16.81
N VAL A 88 -29.15 -14.18 -17.17
CA VAL A 88 -29.28 -15.42 -17.94
C VAL A 88 -29.60 -16.55 -16.96
N PRO A 89 -30.77 -17.16 -17.00
CA PRO A 89 -31.07 -18.32 -16.17
C PRO A 89 -30.20 -19.51 -16.56
N TYR A 90 -29.86 -20.36 -15.58
CA TYR A 90 -29.16 -21.60 -15.88
C TYR A 90 -30.05 -22.53 -16.73
N ASN A 91 -29.52 -23.04 -17.82
CA ASN A 91 -30.14 -24.14 -18.54
C ASN A 91 -30.14 -25.43 -17.70
N ILE A 92 -29.02 -25.67 -17.01
CA ILE A 92 -28.85 -26.73 -16.02
C ILE A 92 -28.20 -26.08 -14.82
N LYS A 93 -28.88 -26.06 -13.67
CA LYS A 93 -28.31 -25.51 -12.43
C LYS A 93 -27.17 -26.40 -11.97
N PRO A 94 -25.95 -25.85 -11.74
CA PRO A 94 -24.85 -26.60 -11.13
C PRO A 94 -25.25 -27.11 -9.73
N GLU A 95 -24.87 -28.35 -9.41
CA GLU A 95 -25.26 -29.02 -8.16
C GLU A 95 -24.79 -28.26 -6.92
N GLU A 96 -23.58 -27.65 -7.00
CA GLU A 96 -22.96 -26.90 -5.92
C GLU A 96 -23.59 -25.52 -5.67
N ILE A 97 -24.48 -25.04 -6.56
CA ILE A 97 -25.11 -23.74 -6.38
C ILE A 97 -26.46 -23.89 -5.70
N THR A 98 -26.55 -23.38 -4.47
CA THR A 98 -27.82 -23.20 -3.75
C THR A 98 -28.20 -21.73 -3.74
N VAL A 99 -29.39 -21.38 -4.22
CA VAL A 99 -29.86 -19.99 -4.24
C VAL A 99 -29.82 -19.40 -2.83
N GLY A 100 -29.26 -18.20 -2.69
CA GLY A 100 -29.13 -17.52 -1.42
C GLY A 100 -27.92 -17.95 -0.56
N LYS A 101 -27.26 -19.06 -0.89
CA LYS A 101 -26.02 -19.49 -0.21
C LYS A 101 -24.79 -19.09 -1.01
N PRO A 102 -23.79 -18.47 -0.37
CA PRO A 102 -22.54 -18.13 -1.07
C PRO A 102 -21.64 -19.34 -1.22
N ASN A 103 -20.93 -19.40 -2.35
CA ASN A 103 -19.78 -20.28 -2.54
C ASN A 103 -18.48 -19.47 -2.41
N TYR A 104 -17.40 -20.12 -2.03
CA TYR A 104 -16.08 -19.51 -1.85
C TYR A 104 -15.05 -20.22 -2.71
N TYR A 105 -14.26 -19.44 -3.44
CA TYR A 105 -13.19 -19.95 -4.28
C TYR A 105 -11.86 -19.39 -3.80
N ALA A 106 -10.91 -20.28 -3.51
CA ALA A 106 -9.55 -19.88 -3.17
C ALA A 106 -8.81 -19.43 -4.42
N SER A 107 -8.09 -18.32 -4.30
CA SER A 107 -7.28 -17.74 -5.37
C SER A 107 -6.10 -16.94 -4.80
N THR A 108 -5.33 -16.32 -5.67
CA THR A 108 -4.21 -15.45 -5.31
C THR A 108 -4.46 -14.04 -5.84
N CYS A 109 -4.21 -13.03 -5.00
CA CYS A 109 -4.26 -11.63 -5.40
C CYS A 109 -3.04 -11.28 -6.27
N THR A 110 -3.27 -10.71 -7.44
CA THR A 110 -2.22 -10.31 -8.38
C THR A 110 -1.96 -8.79 -8.40
N SER A 111 -2.57 -8.02 -7.48
CA SER A 111 -2.49 -6.55 -7.49
C SER A 111 -1.11 -5.99 -7.09
N CYS A 112 -0.22 -6.82 -6.55
CA CYS A 112 1.17 -6.47 -6.20
C CYS A 112 1.99 -7.74 -5.93
N ALA A 113 3.30 -7.57 -5.73
CA ALA A 113 4.25 -8.66 -5.48
C ALA A 113 4.00 -9.48 -4.19
N ASN A 114 3.09 -9.05 -3.29
CA ASN A 114 2.80 -9.79 -2.06
C ASN A 114 2.01 -11.09 -2.28
N ALA A 115 1.36 -11.27 -3.43
CA ALA A 115 0.67 -12.49 -3.85
C ALA A 115 -0.21 -13.10 -2.73
N CYS A 116 -0.99 -12.29 -2.02
CA CYS A 116 -1.82 -12.73 -0.90
C CYS A 116 -2.83 -13.79 -1.33
N GLY A 117 -2.99 -14.83 -0.50
CA GLY A 117 -4.07 -15.80 -0.68
C GLY A 117 -5.43 -15.16 -0.38
N ILE A 118 -6.38 -15.34 -1.27
CA ILE A 118 -7.71 -14.75 -1.18
C ILE A 118 -8.81 -15.80 -1.28
N LEU A 119 -9.96 -15.48 -0.71
CA LEU A 119 -11.22 -16.18 -0.91
C LEU A 119 -12.20 -15.25 -1.64
N ILE A 120 -12.66 -15.70 -2.78
CA ILE A 120 -13.65 -14.99 -3.59
C ILE A 120 -15.03 -15.55 -3.24
N LYS A 121 -15.86 -14.71 -2.61
CA LYS A 121 -17.25 -15.02 -2.30
C LYS A 121 -18.10 -14.80 -3.54
N THR A 122 -18.84 -15.82 -3.94
CA THR A 122 -19.77 -15.73 -5.07
C THR A 122 -21.19 -16.03 -4.62
N ARG A 123 -22.16 -15.43 -5.32
CA ARG A 123 -23.57 -15.80 -5.23
C ARG A 123 -24.08 -16.07 -6.62
N GLU A 124 -24.71 -17.24 -6.77
CA GLU A 124 -25.22 -17.71 -8.07
C GLU A 124 -24.20 -17.51 -9.21
N GLY A 125 -22.92 -17.87 -8.96
CA GLY A 125 -21.83 -17.73 -9.92
C GLY A 125 -21.24 -16.31 -10.05
N ARG A 126 -21.85 -15.28 -9.41
CA ARG A 126 -21.36 -13.90 -9.47
C ARG A 126 -20.43 -13.59 -8.29
N PRO A 127 -19.17 -13.21 -8.53
CA PRO A 127 -18.28 -12.72 -7.48
C PRO A 127 -18.82 -11.43 -6.85
N ILE A 128 -18.91 -11.40 -5.52
CA ILE A 128 -19.48 -10.27 -4.78
C ILE A 128 -18.55 -9.66 -3.73
N LYS A 129 -17.54 -10.43 -3.29
CA LYS A 129 -16.56 -9.96 -2.30
C LYS A 129 -15.26 -10.73 -2.42
N VAL A 130 -14.16 -10.07 -2.07
CA VAL A 130 -12.84 -10.68 -1.90
C VAL A 130 -12.40 -10.51 -0.45
N ASP A 131 -12.07 -11.61 0.21
CA ASP A 131 -11.51 -11.64 1.57
C ASP A 131 -10.15 -12.35 1.55
N GLY A 132 -9.34 -12.16 2.60
CA GLY A 132 -8.11 -12.94 2.78
C GLY A 132 -8.43 -14.39 3.10
N ASN A 133 -7.61 -15.32 2.59
CA ASN A 133 -7.72 -16.74 2.90
C ASN A 133 -7.09 -17.02 4.29
N PRO A 134 -7.85 -17.49 5.29
CA PRO A 134 -7.32 -17.79 6.63
C PRO A 134 -6.26 -18.90 6.62
N ASP A 135 -6.34 -19.84 5.68
CA ASP A 135 -5.42 -20.98 5.58
C ASP A 135 -4.10 -20.61 4.86
N HIS A 136 -4.01 -19.40 4.31
CA HIS A 136 -2.78 -18.97 3.65
C HIS A 136 -1.70 -18.63 4.69
N THR A 137 -0.50 -19.19 4.49
CA THR A 137 0.60 -19.15 5.48
C THR A 137 1.11 -17.75 5.81
N VAL A 138 1.03 -16.81 4.84
CA VAL A 138 1.57 -15.45 4.98
C VAL A 138 0.52 -14.48 5.51
N ASN A 139 -0.57 -14.27 4.79
CA ASN A 139 -1.56 -13.25 5.15
C ASN A 139 -2.63 -13.73 6.16
N LYS A 140 -2.79 -15.05 6.38
CA LYS A 140 -3.65 -15.64 7.44
C LYS A 140 -5.00 -14.93 7.57
N GLY A 141 -5.74 -14.82 6.47
CA GLY A 141 -7.06 -14.20 6.44
C GLY A 141 -7.07 -12.67 6.36
N LYS A 142 -5.91 -12.01 6.39
CA LYS A 142 -5.83 -10.55 6.25
C LYS A 142 -5.70 -10.17 4.79
N ILE A 143 -6.21 -8.98 4.45
CA ILE A 143 -6.14 -8.42 3.09
C ILE A 143 -6.12 -6.90 3.17
N CYS A 144 -5.43 -6.25 2.25
CA CYS A 144 -5.40 -4.78 2.16
C CYS A 144 -6.62 -4.24 1.38
N ALA A 145 -6.88 -2.94 1.51
CA ALA A 145 -7.96 -2.27 0.81
C ALA A 145 -7.89 -2.46 -0.73
N LYS A 146 -6.69 -2.38 -1.32
CA LYS A 146 -6.47 -2.64 -2.75
C LYS A 146 -6.88 -4.06 -3.16
N GLY A 147 -6.56 -5.05 -2.31
CA GLY A 147 -6.96 -6.45 -2.53
C GLY A 147 -8.48 -6.64 -2.45
N GLN A 148 -9.16 -5.99 -1.50
CA GLN A 148 -10.63 -6.03 -1.43
C GLN A 148 -11.28 -5.33 -2.63
N ALA A 149 -10.75 -4.18 -3.05
CA ALA A 149 -11.25 -3.43 -4.19
C ALA A 149 -11.00 -4.13 -5.54
N ASN A 150 -10.14 -5.15 -5.59
CA ASN A 150 -9.77 -5.84 -6.84
C ASN A 150 -11.00 -6.46 -7.55
N ILE A 151 -12.07 -6.77 -6.81
CA ILE A 151 -13.32 -7.27 -7.41
C ILE A 151 -13.93 -6.27 -8.40
N LEU A 152 -13.72 -4.97 -8.21
CA LEU A 152 -14.26 -3.94 -9.09
C LEU A 152 -13.71 -4.04 -10.51
N ASN A 153 -12.49 -4.58 -10.68
CA ASN A 153 -11.89 -4.81 -11.99
C ASN A 153 -12.70 -5.78 -12.86
N LEU A 154 -13.48 -6.68 -12.23
CA LEU A 154 -14.35 -7.61 -12.97
C LEU A 154 -15.55 -6.91 -13.57
N TYR A 155 -16.00 -5.83 -12.95
CA TYR A 155 -17.21 -5.08 -13.29
C TYR A 155 -16.92 -3.74 -13.95
N ASP A 156 -15.65 -3.45 -14.23
CA ASP A 156 -15.25 -2.24 -14.95
C ASP A 156 -15.80 -2.30 -16.39
N PRO A 157 -16.65 -1.36 -16.82
CA PRO A 157 -17.20 -1.32 -18.16
C PRO A 157 -16.13 -1.13 -19.23
N GLU A 158 -15.03 -0.44 -18.89
CA GLU A 158 -13.89 -0.17 -19.78
C GLU A 158 -12.89 -1.35 -19.85
N ARG A 159 -13.17 -2.45 -19.14
CA ARG A 159 -12.28 -3.62 -19.17
C ARG A 159 -12.19 -4.19 -20.58
N LEU A 160 -10.96 -4.50 -21.00
CA LEU A 160 -10.71 -5.19 -22.27
C LEU A 160 -11.40 -6.57 -22.26
N LYS A 161 -12.24 -6.82 -23.27
CA LYS A 161 -12.99 -8.08 -23.43
C LYS A 161 -12.39 -8.97 -24.51
N ASN A 162 -11.72 -8.38 -25.48
CA ASN A 162 -11.12 -9.05 -26.64
C ASN A 162 -9.71 -8.50 -26.89
N PRO A 163 -8.85 -9.23 -27.60
CA PRO A 163 -7.60 -8.69 -28.07
C PRO A 163 -7.83 -7.48 -28.97
N LEU A 164 -6.94 -6.50 -28.85
CA LEU A 164 -6.96 -5.30 -29.66
C LEU A 164 -5.70 -5.21 -30.51
N LYS A 165 -5.85 -4.84 -31.77
CA LYS A 165 -4.75 -4.51 -32.68
C LYS A 165 -4.80 -3.03 -33.06
N GLN A 166 -3.70 -2.32 -32.81
CA GLN A 166 -3.57 -0.93 -33.23
C GLN A 166 -3.17 -0.87 -34.72
N ARG A 167 -3.90 -0.04 -35.48
CA ARG A 167 -3.55 0.36 -36.85
C ARG A 167 -3.85 1.86 -36.97
N ASP A 168 -2.87 2.60 -37.44
CA ASP A 168 -3.00 4.06 -37.65
C ASP A 168 -3.52 4.84 -36.43
N GLY A 169 -3.06 4.46 -35.24
CA GLY A 169 -3.45 5.05 -33.96
C GLY A 169 -4.81 4.57 -33.42
N ILE A 170 -5.56 3.74 -34.16
CA ILE A 170 -6.88 3.24 -33.76
C ILE A 170 -6.77 1.79 -33.31
N PHE A 171 -7.35 1.49 -32.13
CA PHE A 171 -7.44 0.14 -31.60
C PHE A 171 -8.69 -0.57 -32.14
N ASN A 172 -8.49 -1.68 -32.85
CA ASN A 172 -9.56 -2.52 -33.39
C ASN A 172 -9.60 -3.87 -32.69
N SER A 173 -10.78 -4.33 -32.31
CA SER A 173 -10.98 -5.67 -31.77
C SER A 173 -10.69 -6.73 -32.83
N ILE A 174 -9.92 -7.76 -32.45
CA ILE A 174 -9.59 -8.90 -33.30
C ILE A 174 -9.91 -10.19 -32.56
N SER A 175 -9.94 -11.32 -33.30
CA SER A 175 -10.09 -12.63 -32.69
C SER A 175 -8.78 -13.10 -32.02
N TRP A 176 -8.87 -13.98 -31.02
CA TRP A 176 -7.70 -14.61 -30.42
C TRP A 176 -6.84 -15.33 -31.46
N LYS A 177 -7.46 -16.05 -32.39
CA LYS A 177 -6.73 -16.70 -33.48
C LYS A 177 -5.90 -15.70 -34.30
N SER A 178 -6.50 -14.56 -34.67
CA SER A 178 -5.78 -13.51 -35.40
C SER A 178 -4.64 -12.91 -34.58
N ALA A 179 -4.82 -12.72 -33.26
CA ALA A 179 -3.77 -12.24 -32.38
C ALA A 179 -2.60 -13.25 -32.32
N ASP A 180 -2.90 -14.54 -32.16
CA ASP A 180 -1.89 -15.58 -32.10
C ASP A 180 -1.11 -15.69 -33.43
N ASP A 181 -1.82 -15.66 -34.56
CA ASP A 181 -1.19 -15.69 -35.89
C ASP A 181 -0.25 -14.48 -36.10
N ASP A 182 -0.68 -13.28 -35.72
CA ASP A 182 0.13 -12.05 -35.82
C ASP A 182 1.38 -12.11 -34.92
N ILE A 183 1.23 -12.58 -33.68
CA ILE A 183 2.33 -12.72 -32.70
C ILE A 183 3.34 -13.76 -33.21
N LEU A 184 2.88 -14.93 -33.65
CA LEU A 184 3.75 -15.98 -34.19
C LEU A 184 4.49 -15.50 -35.42
N ALA A 185 3.82 -14.77 -36.32
CA ALA A 185 4.45 -14.19 -37.49
C ALA A 185 5.55 -13.19 -37.06
N ALA A 186 5.26 -12.27 -36.15
CA ALA A 186 6.25 -11.31 -35.64
C ALA A 186 7.47 -12.02 -35.02
N LEU A 187 7.24 -13.04 -34.20
CA LEU A 187 8.31 -13.81 -33.56
C LEU A 187 9.15 -14.63 -34.55
N SER A 188 8.59 -15.02 -35.70
CA SER A 188 9.33 -15.79 -36.76
C SER A 188 10.37 -14.92 -37.50
N PHE A 189 10.23 -13.61 -37.52
CA PHE A 189 11.13 -12.68 -38.21
C PHE A 189 12.21 -12.02 -37.34
N ILE A 190 12.35 -12.43 -36.07
CA ILE A 190 13.26 -11.78 -35.13
C ILE A 190 14.74 -11.95 -35.45
N GLY A 191 15.11 -13.11 -36.04
CA GLY A 191 16.52 -13.40 -36.37
C GLY A 191 17.42 -13.40 -35.12
N SER A 192 18.51 -12.63 -35.18
CA SER A 192 19.48 -12.50 -34.09
C SER A 192 19.19 -11.28 -33.14
N LYS A 193 18.13 -10.51 -33.41
CA LYS A 193 17.79 -9.35 -32.59
C LYS A 193 17.14 -9.76 -31.29
N GLU A 194 17.18 -8.84 -30.32
CA GLU A 194 16.65 -9.05 -28.99
C GLU A 194 15.11 -9.04 -28.97
N ILE A 195 14.54 -9.92 -28.17
CA ILE A 195 13.17 -9.84 -27.67
C ILE A 195 13.24 -9.33 -26.24
N ALA A 196 12.73 -8.13 -25.97
CA ALA A 196 12.64 -7.63 -24.62
C ALA A 196 11.30 -8.03 -23.97
N ILE A 197 11.37 -8.73 -22.85
CA ILE A 197 10.20 -9.04 -22.02
C ILE A 197 10.24 -8.11 -20.81
N VAL A 198 9.34 -7.15 -20.78
CA VAL A 198 9.23 -6.18 -19.68
C VAL A 198 8.08 -6.59 -18.76
N THR A 199 8.35 -6.73 -17.47
CA THR A 199 7.37 -7.27 -16.51
C THR A 199 7.50 -6.61 -15.13
N ASN A 200 6.45 -6.69 -14.35
CA ASN A 200 6.51 -6.46 -12.90
C ASN A 200 7.25 -7.61 -12.20
N THR A 201 7.38 -7.52 -10.88
CA THR A 201 7.97 -8.58 -10.06
C THR A 201 7.28 -9.92 -10.29
N VAL A 202 8.04 -10.92 -10.72
CA VAL A 202 7.54 -12.28 -10.95
C VAL A 202 7.55 -13.05 -9.64
N THR A 203 6.37 -13.42 -9.16
CA THR A 203 6.17 -14.18 -7.90
C THR A 203 5.62 -15.59 -8.14
N SER A 204 5.15 -15.88 -9.35
CA SER A 204 4.59 -17.18 -9.74
C SER A 204 5.67 -18.13 -10.27
N PRO A 205 5.90 -19.28 -9.62
CA PRO A 205 6.82 -20.30 -10.15
C PRO A 205 6.43 -20.82 -11.53
N THR A 206 5.11 -20.89 -11.81
CA THR A 206 4.60 -21.27 -13.13
C THR A 206 4.94 -20.23 -14.19
N ALA A 207 4.76 -18.94 -13.89
CA ALA A 207 5.15 -17.87 -14.80
C ALA A 207 6.66 -17.90 -15.08
N LEU A 208 7.48 -18.08 -14.04
CA LEU A 208 8.92 -18.25 -14.21
C LEU A 208 9.24 -19.40 -15.16
N LYS A 209 8.61 -20.55 -14.97
CA LYS A 209 8.84 -21.73 -15.83
C LYS A 209 8.46 -21.47 -17.30
N VAL A 210 7.37 -20.76 -17.54
CA VAL A 210 6.96 -20.35 -18.88
C VAL A 210 7.98 -19.40 -19.51
N LEU A 211 8.48 -18.44 -18.75
CA LEU A 211 9.53 -17.50 -19.20
C LEU A 211 10.84 -18.23 -19.53
N GLU A 212 11.25 -19.20 -18.73
CA GLU A 212 12.40 -20.04 -18.99
C GLU A 212 12.24 -20.86 -20.29
N ASN A 213 11.08 -21.51 -20.47
CA ASN A 213 10.78 -22.25 -21.68
C ASN A 213 10.77 -21.35 -22.93
N PHE A 214 10.25 -20.11 -22.76
CA PHE A 214 10.29 -19.11 -23.84
C PHE A 214 11.73 -18.76 -24.22
N LYS A 215 12.62 -18.53 -23.23
CA LYS A 215 14.05 -18.28 -23.49
C LYS A 215 14.78 -19.44 -24.14
N VAL A 216 14.39 -20.68 -23.84
CA VAL A 216 14.94 -21.86 -24.52
C VAL A 216 14.59 -21.84 -26.01
N LYS A 217 13.35 -21.45 -26.34
CA LYS A 217 12.90 -21.34 -27.74
C LYS A 217 13.43 -20.10 -28.45
N PHE A 218 13.58 -19.01 -27.72
CA PHE A 218 14.08 -17.73 -28.21
C PHE A 218 15.29 -17.27 -27.37
N PRO A 219 16.51 -17.74 -27.68
CA PRO A 219 17.70 -17.46 -26.88
C PRO A 219 18.08 -15.97 -26.79
N THR A 220 17.59 -15.14 -27.72
CA THR A 220 17.78 -13.69 -27.71
C THR A 220 16.83 -12.95 -26.77
N ALA A 221 15.89 -13.67 -26.12
CA ALA A 221 14.95 -13.06 -25.20
C ALA A 221 15.63 -12.67 -23.87
N LYS A 222 15.45 -11.43 -23.48
CA LYS A 222 15.88 -10.90 -22.18
C LYS A 222 14.69 -10.43 -21.36
N ILE A 223 14.75 -10.62 -20.05
CA ILE A 223 13.71 -10.22 -19.12
C ILE A 223 14.17 -8.97 -18.37
N TYR A 224 13.34 -7.93 -18.42
CA TYR A 224 13.51 -6.69 -17.69
C TYR A 224 12.36 -6.57 -16.69
N SER A 225 12.65 -6.90 -15.43
CA SER A 225 11.68 -6.79 -14.34
C SER A 225 11.89 -5.47 -13.61
N TYR A 226 10.82 -4.72 -13.35
CA TYR A 226 10.91 -3.49 -12.56
C TYR A 226 9.81 -3.43 -11.51
N GLU A 227 10.11 -2.76 -10.41
CA GLU A 227 9.19 -2.43 -9.35
C GLU A 227 9.42 -0.98 -8.93
N LEU A 228 8.36 -0.17 -8.86
CA LEU A 228 8.49 1.25 -8.49
C LEU A 228 8.95 1.44 -7.04
N PHE A 229 8.40 0.62 -6.16
CA PHE A 229 8.74 0.61 -4.74
C PHE A 229 9.46 -0.70 -4.44
N ASN A 230 10.78 -0.68 -4.50
CA ASN A 230 11.60 -1.87 -4.36
C ASN A 230 12.63 -1.74 -3.24
N ASP A 231 13.10 -2.87 -2.77
CA ASP A 231 14.10 -2.98 -1.71
C ASP A 231 15.54 -3.07 -2.24
N SER A 232 15.82 -2.58 -3.45
CA SER A 232 17.13 -2.76 -4.10
C SER A 232 18.27 -2.14 -3.31
N VAL A 233 18.08 -0.92 -2.79
CA VAL A 233 19.07 -0.21 -1.98
C VAL A 233 19.27 -0.93 -0.63
N LYS A 234 18.19 -1.33 0.02
CA LYS A 234 18.20 -2.12 1.26
C LYS A 234 18.93 -3.45 1.07
N ASN A 235 18.64 -4.16 -0.02
CA ASN A 235 19.32 -5.42 -0.38
C ASN A 235 20.78 -5.22 -0.74
N SER A 236 21.15 -4.12 -1.41
CA SER A 236 22.54 -3.79 -1.70
C SER A 236 23.33 -3.52 -0.41
N ALA A 237 22.77 -2.72 0.49
CA ALA A 237 23.37 -2.45 1.79
C ALA A 237 23.51 -3.73 2.63
N TRP A 238 22.50 -4.61 2.60
CA TRP A 238 22.55 -5.90 3.28
C TRP A 238 23.71 -6.77 2.79
N ARG A 239 23.85 -6.91 1.46
CA ARG A 239 24.96 -7.67 0.86
C ARG A 239 26.32 -7.08 1.19
N LYS A 240 26.44 -5.75 1.25
CA LYS A 240 27.69 -5.08 1.66
C LYS A 240 28.02 -5.31 3.12
N THR A 241 27.02 -5.38 4.00
CA THR A 241 27.22 -5.59 5.43
C THR A 241 27.51 -7.06 5.76
N TYR A 242 26.76 -7.99 5.15
CA TYR A 242 26.77 -9.42 5.52
C TYR A 242 27.33 -10.34 4.43
N GLY A 243 27.78 -9.81 3.31
CA GLY A 243 28.47 -10.51 2.23
C GLY A 243 27.58 -11.23 1.23
N SER A 244 26.35 -11.60 1.57
CA SER A 244 25.45 -12.35 0.68
C SER A 244 24.00 -12.26 1.10
N GLY A 245 23.11 -12.76 0.25
CA GLY A 245 21.69 -12.87 0.53
C GLY A 245 20.89 -11.59 0.27
N ASN A 246 19.61 -11.68 0.59
CA ASN A 246 18.68 -10.57 0.55
C ASN A 246 18.30 -10.15 1.98
N TYR A 247 17.81 -8.94 2.13
CA TYR A 247 17.29 -8.44 3.40
C TYR A 247 16.25 -9.43 3.96
N PRO A 248 16.39 -9.88 5.21
CA PRO A 248 15.53 -10.91 5.78
C PRO A 248 14.14 -10.37 6.13
N LEU A 249 13.19 -11.27 6.30
CA LEU A 249 11.94 -10.94 6.97
C LEU A 249 12.20 -10.69 8.46
N LEU A 250 11.43 -9.76 9.05
CA LEU A 250 11.58 -9.37 10.45
C LEU A 250 10.48 -9.99 11.32
N LYS A 251 10.83 -10.31 12.57
CA LYS A 251 9.90 -10.84 13.58
C LYS A 251 9.18 -9.70 14.31
N TRP A 252 8.34 -8.96 13.60
CA TRP A 252 7.65 -7.79 14.15
C TRP A 252 6.82 -8.07 15.40
N ASN A 253 6.29 -9.28 15.53
CA ASN A 253 5.50 -9.72 16.69
C ASN A 253 6.33 -10.04 17.94
N GLU A 254 7.63 -10.29 17.79
CA GLU A 254 8.54 -10.61 18.91
C GLU A 254 9.29 -9.37 19.40
N ALA A 255 9.34 -8.30 18.59
CA ALA A 255 10.04 -7.08 18.94
C ALA A 255 9.40 -6.37 20.14
N LYS A 256 10.23 -5.90 21.08
CA LYS A 256 9.81 -5.04 22.19
C LYS A 256 9.90 -3.56 21.83
N ILE A 257 10.93 -3.20 21.11
CA ILE A 257 11.18 -1.84 20.63
C ILE A 257 11.29 -1.88 19.11
N ILE A 258 10.60 -0.99 18.48
CA ILE A 258 10.66 -0.80 17.03
C ILE A 258 11.06 0.66 16.78
N LEU A 259 12.13 0.88 16.02
CA LEU A 259 12.54 2.19 15.53
C LEU A 259 12.44 2.19 14.01
N ALA A 260 11.46 2.88 13.49
CA ALA A 260 11.24 3.07 12.05
C ALA A 260 11.84 4.43 11.62
N ILE A 261 12.83 4.41 10.72
CA ILE A 261 13.52 5.58 10.21
C ILE A 261 13.10 5.76 8.75
N GLU A 262 12.24 6.72 8.45
CA GLU A 262 11.56 6.88 7.14
C GLU A 262 10.90 5.59 6.64
N SER A 263 10.69 4.60 7.49
CA SER A 263 10.13 3.30 7.14
C SER A 263 8.62 3.29 7.37
N ASP A 264 7.86 3.22 6.28
CA ASP A 264 6.41 3.06 6.32
C ASP A 264 6.00 1.58 6.17
N PHE A 265 6.52 0.74 7.07
CA PHE A 265 6.31 -0.71 7.05
C PHE A 265 4.84 -1.13 7.25
N LEU A 266 3.98 -0.25 7.79
CA LEU A 266 2.53 -0.48 7.90
C LEU A 266 1.76 -0.03 6.66
N GLY A 267 2.34 0.86 5.83
CA GLY A 267 1.64 1.51 4.73
C GLY A 267 2.12 1.11 3.34
N THR A 268 3.31 1.53 2.97
CA THR A 268 3.78 1.47 1.58
C THR A 268 4.91 0.48 1.34
N GLU A 269 5.65 0.05 2.36
CA GLU A 269 6.84 -0.76 2.21
C GLU A 269 6.62 -2.24 2.53
N GLY A 270 7.38 -3.10 1.85
CA GLY A 270 7.43 -4.53 2.09
C GLY A 270 6.09 -5.26 1.97
N ASN A 271 5.99 -6.41 2.65
CA ASN A 271 4.72 -7.16 2.76
C ASN A 271 3.83 -6.57 3.86
N LYS A 272 3.25 -5.41 3.59
CA LYS A 272 2.45 -4.65 4.57
C LYS A 272 1.32 -5.43 5.23
N VAL A 273 0.73 -6.43 4.55
CA VAL A 273 -0.36 -7.24 5.13
C VAL A 273 0.18 -8.17 6.22
N GLU A 274 1.28 -8.86 5.96
CA GLU A 274 1.95 -9.70 6.95
C GLU A 274 2.55 -8.85 8.08
N THR A 275 3.23 -7.78 7.72
CA THR A 275 3.90 -6.88 8.67
C THR A 275 2.90 -6.23 9.62
N ALA A 276 1.79 -5.70 9.11
CA ALA A 276 0.73 -5.12 9.94
C ALA A 276 0.10 -6.16 10.86
N ARG A 277 -0.10 -7.38 10.39
CA ARG A 277 -0.60 -8.49 11.22
C ARG A 277 0.38 -8.82 12.35
N LEU A 278 1.66 -9.02 12.03
CA LEU A 278 2.69 -9.34 13.03
C LEU A 278 2.87 -8.19 14.03
N PHE A 279 2.86 -6.94 13.56
CA PHE A 279 2.91 -5.78 14.43
C PHE A 279 1.73 -5.73 15.39
N ALA A 280 0.50 -5.99 14.91
CA ALA A 280 -0.70 -6.05 15.74
C ALA A 280 -0.66 -7.20 16.75
N GLU A 281 -0.12 -8.37 16.39
CA GLU A 281 0.11 -9.48 17.31
C GLU A 281 1.05 -9.08 18.48
N GLY A 282 2.08 -8.25 18.21
CA GLY A 282 2.97 -7.68 19.22
C GLY A 282 2.33 -6.59 20.09
N ARG A 283 1.09 -6.17 19.77
CA ARG A 283 0.28 -5.14 20.48
C ARG A 283 -1.02 -5.71 21.06
N ASP A 284 -1.11 -7.01 21.26
CA ASP A 284 -2.29 -7.60 21.90
C ASP A 284 -2.38 -7.12 23.36
N VAL A 285 -3.47 -6.40 23.65
CA VAL A 285 -3.74 -5.87 25.01
C VAL A 285 -3.91 -6.95 26.07
N ASN A 286 -4.26 -8.18 25.67
CA ASN A 286 -4.37 -9.32 26.58
C ASN A 286 -3.01 -9.98 26.84
N SER A 287 -1.99 -9.67 26.07
CA SER A 287 -0.64 -10.16 26.29
C SER A 287 0.06 -9.29 27.35
N LYS A 288 0.95 -9.91 28.14
CA LYS A 288 1.80 -9.17 29.09
C LYS A 288 2.93 -8.38 28.39
N SER A 289 2.95 -8.40 27.06
CA SER A 289 4.02 -7.87 26.24
C SER A 289 3.45 -6.98 25.14
N PHE A 290 3.76 -5.70 25.24
CA PHE A 290 3.36 -4.69 24.28
C PHE A 290 4.62 -4.03 23.68
N ASN A 291 4.73 -3.98 22.34
CA ASN A 291 5.85 -3.31 21.71
C ASN A 291 5.71 -1.79 21.79
N ARG A 292 6.83 -1.08 21.73
CA ARG A 292 6.86 0.38 21.64
C ARG A 292 7.45 0.77 20.28
N LEU A 293 6.70 1.60 19.55
CA LEU A 293 7.07 2.09 18.24
C LEU A 293 7.55 3.55 18.32
N TYR A 294 8.79 3.75 17.91
CA TYR A 294 9.37 5.05 17.62
C TYR A 294 9.43 5.24 16.11
N THR A 295 8.99 6.39 15.61
CA THR A 295 9.18 6.78 14.22
C THR A 295 10.00 8.06 14.11
N VAL A 296 10.92 8.07 13.17
CA VAL A 296 11.71 9.25 12.80
C VAL A 296 11.48 9.45 11.31
N ASP A 297 10.54 10.31 10.96
CA ASP A 297 10.08 10.49 9.59
C ASP A 297 9.88 11.96 9.22
N SER A 298 9.94 12.26 7.93
CA SER A 298 9.75 13.61 7.39
C SER A 298 8.28 13.94 7.16
N SER A 299 7.51 12.96 6.70
CA SER A 299 6.09 13.07 6.40
C SER A 299 5.26 12.20 7.35
N LEU A 300 3.97 12.50 7.48
CA LEU A 300 3.06 11.69 8.29
C LEU A 300 2.63 10.46 7.50
N THR A 301 3.18 9.33 7.88
CA THR A 301 2.90 8.01 7.27
C THR A 301 1.88 7.21 8.10
N ILE A 302 1.40 6.08 7.57
CA ILE A 302 0.56 5.15 8.35
C ILE A 302 1.34 4.62 9.56
N THR A 303 2.62 4.33 9.41
CA THR A 303 3.49 3.94 10.52
C THR A 303 3.62 5.07 11.53
N GLY A 304 3.83 6.30 11.07
CA GLY A 304 3.94 7.48 11.91
C GLY A 304 2.68 7.79 12.74
N ILE A 305 1.47 7.57 12.17
CA ILE A 305 0.20 7.74 12.90
C ILE A 305 0.05 6.71 14.03
N ASN A 306 0.59 5.50 13.85
CA ASN A 306 0.51 4.41 14.82
C ASN A 306 1.67 4.42 15.83
N SER A 307 2.59 5.40 15.78
CA SER A 307 3.73 5.46 16.67
C SER A 307 3.39 5.94 18.06
N ASP A 308 4.09 5.39 19.07
CA ASP A 308 4.01 5.87 20.45
C ASP A 308 4.82 7.16 20.63
N TYR A 309 5.93 7.26 19.90
CA TYR A 309 6.76 8.45 19.83
C TYR A 309 7.14 8.75 18.38
N ARG A 310 6.83 9.95 17.93
CA ARG A 310 7.18 10.43 16.60
C ARG A 310 8.12 11.62 16.66
N LEU A 311 9.24 11.52 15.97
CA LEU A 311 10.20 12.61 15.75
C LEU A 311 10.15 13.02 14.28
N ARG A 312 9.79 14.27 14.02
CA ARG A 312 9.79 14.81 12.66
C ARG A 312 11.21 15.26 12.30
N LEU A 313 11.78 14.61 11.31
CA LEU A 313 13.14 14.87 10.85
C LEU A 313 13.19 14.77 9.33
N ARG A 314 13.98 15.66 8.70
CA ARG A 314 14.18 15.64 7.24
C ARG A 314 15.05 14.45 6.81
N PRO A 315 14.85 13.90 5.58
CA PRO A 315 15.53 12.67 5.15
C PRO A 315 17.06 12.79 5.14
N GLU A 316 17.61 13.95 4.77
CA GLU A 316 19.05 14.18 4.71
C GLU A 316 19.74 14.16 6.09
N ALA A 317 18.99 14.34 7.17
CA ALA A 317 19.53 14.28 8.53
C ALA A 317 19.52 12.86 9.13
N GLN A 318 18.92 11.87 8.46
CA GLN A 318 18.77 10.52 9.00
C GLN A 318 20.12 9.82 9.23
N TYR A 319 21.10 10.03 8.36
CA TYR A 319 22.45 9.47 8.57
C TYR A 319 23.08 10.02 9.85
N GLU A 320 23.07 11.35 10.02
CA GLU A 320 23.59 12.01 11.23
C GLU A 320 22.86 11.54 12.49
N PHE A 321 21.54 11.33 12.39
CA PHE A 321 20.72 10.76 13.48
C PHE A 321 21.22 9.36 13.88
N VAL A 322 21.36 8.44 12.93
CA VAL A 322 21.80 7.07 13.20
C VAL A 322 23.20 7.05 13.81
N MET A 323 24.13 7.84 13.27
CA MET A 323 25.51 7.93 13.80
C MET A 323 25.53 8.52 15.21
N SER A 324 24.70 9.55 15.48
CA SER A 324 24.58 10.14 16.82
C SER A 324 23.96 9.16 17.83
N LEU A 325 22.95 8.39 17.40
CA LEU A 325 22.33 7.33 18.20
C LEU A 325 23.34 6.21 18.52
N MET A 326 24.13 5.78 17.53
CA MET A 326 25.21 4.80 17.72
C MET A 326 26.24 5.27 18.74
N ASN A 327 26.69 6.52 18.64
CA ASN A 327 27.65 7.09 19.60
C ASN A 327 27.10 7.10 21.02
N GLU A 328 25.85 7.51 21.20
CA GLU A 328 25.20 7.56 22.51
C GLU A 328 25.02 6.15 23.11
N LEU A 329 24.59 5.18 22.30
CA LEU A 329 24.45 3.78 22.71
C LEU A 329 25.80 3.11 22.98
N GLY A 330 26.85 3.44 22.20
CA GLY A 330 28.22 3.00 22.47
C GLY A 330 28.67 3.39 23.87
N ASN A 331 28.42 4.64 24.27
CA ASN A 331 28.78 5.15 25.59
C ASN A 331 27.89 4.60 26.71
N LYS A 332 26.56 4.62 26.56
CA LYS A 332 25.62 4.22 27.63
C LYS A 332 25.43 2.73 27.80
N ALA A 333 25.49 1.97 26.73
CA ALA A 333 25.22 0.53 26.74
C ALA A 333 26.47 -0.33 26.53
N ALA A 334 27.66 0.29 26.48
CA ALA A 334 28.95 -0.34 26.22
C ALA A 334 28.92 -1.24 24.96
N LEU A 335 28.30 -0.75 23.86
CA LEU A 335 28.24 -1.48 22.62
C LEU A 335 29.57 -1.43 21.89
N ASN A 336 29.95 -2.55 21.28
CA ASN A 336 31.07 -2.58 20.36
C ASN A 336 30.64 -2.02 19.00
N ILE A 337 30.89 -0.74 18.77
CA ILE A 337 30.56 -0.07 17.50
C ILE A 337 31.75 -0.20 16.56
N SER A 338 31.55 -0.85 15.43
CA SER A 338 32.61 -1.15 14.44
C SER A 338 33.00 0.04 13.55
N VAL A 339 32.31 1.18 13.67
CA VAL A 339 32.55 2.38 12.88
C VAL A 339 32.94 3.55 13.77
N ASN A 340 33.68 4.51 13.19
CA ASN A 340 34.04 5.72 13.91
C ASN A 340 32.84 6.66 14.05
N THR A 341 32.35 6.85 15.25
CA THR A 341 31.27 7.76 15.62
C THR A 341 31.74 9.08 16.24
N ASN A 342 33.08 9.34 16.27
CA ASN A 342 33.60 10.56 16.80
C ASN A 342 33.05 11.79 16.05
N GLY A 343 32.69 12.81 16.81
CA GLY A 343 32.07 14.02 16.25
C GLY A 343 30.56 13.99 16.12
N PHE A 344 29.91 12.83 16.31
CA PHE A 344 28.44 12.72 16.38
C PHE A 344 27.98 12.75 17.84
N SER A 345 27.07 13.63 18.17
CA SER A 345 26.51 13.78 19.51
C SER A 345 25.00 13.88 19.45
N LEU A 346 24.28 13.00 20.14
CA LEU A 346 22.82 13.00 20.14
C LEU A 346 22.25 14.26 20.80
N ASN A 347 22.95 14.82 21.78
CA ASN A 347 22.53 16.08 22.41
C ASN A 347 22.67 17.27 21.46
N SER A 348 23.80 17.39 20.77
CA SER A 348 24.02 18.45 19.77
C SER A 348 23.08 18.29 18.58
N PHE A 349 22.80 17.05 18.17
CA PHE A 349 21.83 16.75 17.15
C PHE A 349 20.41 17.19 17.55
N ALA A 350 19.99 16.90 18.79
CA ALA A 350 18.70 17.31 19.31
C ALA A 350 18.53 18.84 19.31
N GLU A 351 19.57 19.58 19.68
CA GLU A 351 19.59 21.05 19.63
C GLU A 351 19.53 21.58 18.20
N LYS A 352 20.34 21.02 17.30
CA LYS A 352 20.40 21.41 15.89
C LYS A 352 19.05 21.28 15.17
N TYR A 353 18.30 20.22 15.48
CA TYR A 353 17.03 19.91 14.82
C TYR A 353 15.81 20.18 15.70
N ASN A 354 15.99 20.83 16.85
CA ASN A 354 14.94 21.17 17.81
C ASN A 354 14.08 19.96 18.20
N LEU A 355 14.73 18.84 18.51
CA LEU A 355 14.07 17.61 18.92
C LEU A 355 13.93 17.54 20.45
N LYS A 356 12.87 16.86 20.92
CA LYS A 356 12.64 16.64 22.36
C LYS A 356 13.66 15.67 22.93
N LYS A 357 14.58 16.16 23.76
CA LYS A 357 15.66 15.37 24.39
C LYS A 357 15.12 14.22 25.23
N GLU A 358 13.95 14.41 25.89
CA GLU A 358 13.33 13.37 26.69
C GLU A 358 12.97 12.15 25.84
N VAL A 359 12.41 12.36 24.64
CA VAL A 359 12.06 11.26 23.72
C VAL A 359 13.30 10.51 23.26
N LEU A 360 14.38 11.21 22.93
CA LEU A 360 15.64 10.60 22.55
C LEU A 360 16.27 9.81 23.71
N ASN A 361 16.21 10.33 24.94
CA ASN A 361 16.68 9.63 26.12
C ASN A 361 15.86 8.35 26.41
N HIS A 362 14.54 8.41 26.22
CA HIS A 362 13.68 7.21 26.30
C HIS A 362 14.06 6.18 25.24
N LEU A 363 14.24 6.61 23.99
CA LEU A 363 14.66 5.72 22.90
C LEU A 363 15.99 5.03 23.21
N VAL A 364 17.00 5.77 23.66
CA VAL A 364 18.31 5.21 24.03
C VAL A 364 18.19 4.22 25.19
N SER A 365 17.41 4.55 26.23
CA SER A 365 17.18 3.69 27.37
C SER A 365 16.46 2.39 26.97
N ASP A 366 15.44 2.51 26.14
CA ASP A 366 14.65 1.37 25.67
C ASP A 366 15.49 0.43 24.79
N LEU A 367 16.27 0.96 23.85
CA LEU A 367 17.17 0.15 23.03
C LEU A 367 18.26 -0.55 23.87
N ALA A 368 18.87 0.19 24.81
CA ALA A 368 19.89 -0.37 25.71
C ALA A 368 19.36 -1.50 26.59
N SER A 369 18.11 -1.37 27.08
CA SER A 369 17.47 -2.35 27.96
C SER A 369 16.87 -3.55 27.22
N ASN A 370 16.66 -3.45 25.91
CA ASN A 370 16.04 -4.49 25.10
C ASN A 370 16.98 -5.00 23.99
N LYS A 371 18.25 -5.17 24.28
CA LYS A 371 19.25 -5.76 23.36
C LYS A 371 18.76 -7.11 22.85
N GLY A 372 18.89 -7.37 21.56
CA GLY A 372 18.43 -8.58 20.90
C GLY A 372 16.90 -8.71 20.74
N LYS A 373 16.12 -7.69 21.14
CA LYS A 373 14.66 -7.66 21.06
C LYS A 373 14.13 -6.38 20.40
N ALA A 374 14.98 -5.66 19.71
CA ALA A 374 14.60 -4.47 18.98
C ALA A 374 14.65 -4.70 17.46
N ILE A 375 13.85 -3.97 16.73
CA ILE A 375 13.92 -3.83 15.27
C ILE A 375 14.24 -2.37 14.97
N ILE A 376 15.33 -2.12 14.26
CA ILE A 376 15.62 -0.80 13.68
C ILE A 376 15.56 -0.99 12.17
N ASP A 377 14.60 -0.36 11.53
CA ASP A 377 14.34 -0.49 10.09
C ASP A 377 14.42 0.87 9.40
N ALA A 378 15.20 0.92 8.32
CA ALA A 378 15.35 2.09 7.47
C ALA A 378 14.46 1.95 6.23
N GLY A 379 13.73 3.01 5.89
CA GLY A 379 12.83 3.05 4.74
C GLY A 379 13.55 3.04 3.41
N ASN A 380 12.87 2.53 2.39
CA ASN A 380 13.42 2.31 1.05
C ASN A 380 13.86 3.60 0.33
N SER A 381 13.37 4.75 0.77
CA SER A 381 13.75 6.07 0.23
C SER A 381 15.12 6.56 0.68
N LEU A 382 15.68 5.94 1.73
CA LEU A 382 16.95 6.35 2.30
C LEU A 382 18.15 5.83 1.49
N PRO A 383 19.27 6.58 1.46
CA PRO A 383 20.44 6.15 0.75
C PRO A 383 21.14 4.96 1.43
N GLU A 384 21.94 4.25 0.66
CA GLU A 384 22.59 3.00 1.06
C GLU A 384 23.43 3.10 2.34
N ASN A 385 24.12 4.22 2.54
CA ASN A 385 24.94 4.45 3.74
C ASN A 385 24.11 4.47 5.03
N VAL A 386 22.84 4.92 4.99
CA VAL A 386 21.95 4.87 6.15
C VAL A 386 21.56 3.43 6.45
N HIS A 387 21.22 2.63 5.42
CA HIS A 387 20.93 1.21 5.60
C HIS A 387 22.12 0.44 6.17
N ILE A 388 23.34 0.71 5.69
CA ILE A 388 24.56 0.10 6.24
C ILE A 388 24.72 0.49 7.72
N ALA A 389 24.56 1.77 8.06
CA ALA A 389 24.65 2.23 9.45
C ALA A 389 23.58 1.56 10.34
N VAL A 390 22.35 1.42 9.87
CA VAL A 390 21.28 0.72 10.58
C VAL A 390 21.59 -0.77 10.76
N ASN A 391 22.13 -1.44 9.74
CA ASN A 391 22.56 -2.84 9.85
C ASN A 391 23.63 -3.01 10.93
N LEU A 392 24.65 -2.15 10.94
CA LEU A 392 25.72 -2.17 11.95
C LEU A 392 25.19 -1.87 13.37
N LEU A 393 24.22 -0.96 13.48
CA LEU A 393 23.56 -0.69 14.77
C LEU A 393 22.74 -1.89 15.27
N ASN A 394 22.00 -2.55 14.38
CA ASN A 394 21.29 -3.78 14.73
C ASN A 394 22.26 -4.89 15.17
N GLU A 395 23.40 -5.03 14.50
CA GLU A 395 24.44 -6.00 14.86
C GLU A 395 25.00 -5.69 16.25
N ALA A 396 25.39 -4.45 16.51
CA ALA A 396 25.94 -4.01 17.81
C ALA A 396 24.96 -4.23 18.97
N LEU A 397 23.64 -4.10 18.72
CA LEU A 397 22.57 -4.37 19.67
C LEU A 397 22.23 -5.85 19.80
N GLY A 398 22.79 -6.75 18.97
CA GLY A 398 22.45 -8.16 18.93
C GLY A 398 21.06 -8.44 18.36
N ASN A 399 20.50 -7.52 17.58
CA ASN A 399 19.15 -7.61 17.01
C ASN A 399 19.05 -8.61 15.85
N SER A 400 20.13 -9.27 15.45
CA SER A 400 20.12 -10.37 14.48
C SER A 400 19.13 -11.50 14.87
N ALA A 401 18.84 -11.65 16.17
CA ALA A 401 17.79 -12.55 16.67
C ALA A 401 16.39 -12.21 16.14
N MET A 402 16.14 -10.95 15.72
CA MET A 402 14.89 -10.49 15.15
C MET A 402 14.77 -10.73 13.64
N PHE A 403 15.83 -11.23 13.00
CA PHE A 403 15.82 -11.60 11.60
C PHE A 403 15.34 -13.02 11.40
N ARG A 404 14.47 -13.24 10.41
CA ARG A 404 14.05 -14.57 9.96
C ARG A 404 14.99 -15.03 8.86
N THR A 405 16.11 -15.64 9.23
CA THR A 405 17.14 -16.08 8.28
C THR A 405 16.76 -17.33 7.47
N ASP A 406 15.72 -18.06 7.89
CA ASP A 406 15.13 -19.22 7.22
C ASP A 406 14.21 -18.84 6.05
N SER A 407 13.81 -17.59 5.96
CA SER A 407 12.89 -17.08 4.94
C SER A 407 13.32 -15.70 4.49
N SER A 408 13.88 -15.61 3.30
CA SER A 408 14.11 -14.35 2.59
C SER A 408 12.97 -14.10 1.60
N VAL A 409 12.71 -12.82 1.31
CA VAL A 409 11.82 -12.46 0.20
C VAL A 409 12.55 -12.84 -1.09
N ASN A 410 12.16 -13.94 -1.71
CA ASN A 410 12.72 -14.37 -2.97
C ASN A 410 11.90 -13.80 -4.11
N THR A 411 12.42 -12.78 -4.76
CA THR A 411 12.00 -12.43 -6.12
C THR A 411 12.54 -13.50 -7.05
N LEU A 412 11.66 -14.14 -7.84
CA LEU A 412 12.05 -15.21 -8.76
C LEU A 412 12.85 -14.69 -9.95
N VAL A 413 12.68 -13.41 -10.28
CA VAL A 413 13.48 -12.69 -11.28
C VAL A 413 14.00 -11.42 -10.61
N ASN A 414 15.30 -11.18 -10.68
CA ASN A 414 15.90 -9.97 -10.12
C ASN A 414 15.36 -8.73 -10.85
N ASN A 415 15.09 -7.67 -10.09
CA ASN A 415 14.74 -6.40 -10.69
C ASN A 415 15.92 -5.83 -11.47
N SER A 416 15.62 -5.32 -12.66
CA SER A 416 16.57 -4.60 -13.50
C SER A 416 16.98 -3.30 -12.83
N SER A 417 18.24 -2.95 -12.95
CA SER A 417 18.75 -1.65 -12.53
C SER A 417 18.25 -0.53 -13.46
N LEU A 418 18.39 0.72 -13.05
CA LEU A 418 18.11 1.85 -13.94
C LEU A 418 18.99 1.79 -15.19
N GLN A 419 20.25 1.40 -15.06
CA GLN A 419 21.18 1.23 -16.19
C GLN A 419 20.73 0.17 -17.18
N ASP A 420 20.14 -0.94 -16.70
CA ASP A 420 19.57 -1.97 -17.59
C ASP A 420 18.40 -1.42 -18.40
N LEU A 421 17.54 -0.61 -17.78
CA LEU A 421 16.40 0.02 -18.44
C LEU A 421 16.85 1.11 -19.44
N GLU A 422 17.87 1.89 -19.09
CA GLU A 422 18.49 2.87 -20.02
C GLU A 422 19.11 2.16 -21.24
N LEU A 423 19.81 1.04 -21.01
CA LEU A 423 20.37 0.22 -22.09
C LEU A 423 19.27 -0.39 -22.96
N LEU A 424 18.16 -0.85 -22.36
CA LEU A 424 17.00 -1.32 -23.12
C LEU A 424 16.48 -0.22 -24.06
N VAL A 425 16.27 1.00 -23.55
CA VAL A 425 15.79 2.13 -24.36
C VAL A 425 16.78 2.48 -25.48
N GLN A 426 18.08 2.49 -25.21
CA GLN A 426 19.11 2.69 -26.24
C GLN A 426 19.06 1.60 -27.32
N ASN A 427 18.89 0.35 -26.94
CA ASN A 427 18.77 -0.79 -27.87
C ASN A 427 17.50 -0.70 -28.72
N MET A 428 16.37 -0.26 -28.13
CA MET A 428 15.12 -0.01 -28.87
C MET A 428 15.34 1.08 -29.92
N ASN A 429 15.89 2.21 -29.55
CA ASN A 429 16.17 3.34 -30.47
C ASN A 429 17.17 2.95 -31.56
N SER A 430 18.12 2.06 -31.29
CA SER A 430 19.11 1.59 -32.28
C SER A 430 18.57 0.46 -33.19
N GLY A 431 17.33 0.01 -32.98
CA GLY A 431 16.73 -1.09 -33.71
C GLY A 431 17.36 -2.48 -33.42
N ASN A 432 18.07 -2.63 -32.30
CA ASN A 432 18.61 -3.89 -31.82
C ASN A 432 17.55 -4.76 -31.14
N VAL A 433 16.46 -4.16 -30.63
CA VAL A 433 15.28 -4.86 -30.13
C VAL A 433 14.26 -4.95 -31.23
N GLN A 434 13.83 -6.16 -31.58
CA GLN A 434 12.85 -6.40 -32.64
C GLN A 434 11.42 -6.48 -32.12
N ALA A 435 11.25 -6.93 -30.88
CA ALA A 435 9.94 -7.05 -30.26
C ALA A 435 10.05 -6.74 -28.76
N VAL A 436 9.02 -6.04 -28.24
CA VAL A 436 8.86 -5.80 -26.81
C VAL A 436 7.55 -6.44 -26.36
N ILE A 437 7.62 -7.30 -25.34
CA ILE A 437 6.47 -7.97 -24.74
C ILE A 437 6.27 -7.37 -23.33
N HIS A 438 5.15 -6.73 -23.10
CA HIS A 438 4.78 -6.23 -21.77
C HIS A 438 3.90 -7.27 -21.09
N LEU A 439 4.32 -7.74 -19.91
CA LEU A 439 3.57 -8.70 -19.09
C LEU A 439 3.08 -8.02 -17.81
N ASP A 440 1.78 -7.81 -17.74
CA ASP A 440 1.10 -7.21 -16.57
C ASP A 440 1.76 -5.91 -16.06
N CYS A 441 2.25 -5.09 -16.96
CA CYS A 441 2.92 -3.83 -16.64
C CYS A 441 2.61 -2.74 -17.66
N ASN A 442 2.77 -1.48 -17.23
CA ASN A 442 2.66 -0.31 -18.10
C ASN A 442 3.87 0.61 -17.92
N PRO A 443 5.01 0.31 -18.55
CA PRO A 443 6.24 1.09 -18.38
C PRO A 443 6.11 2.54 -18.85
N VAL A 444 5.27 2.82 -19.85
CA VAL A 444 5.01 4.19 -20.31
C VAL A 444 4.34 5.05 -19.24
N TYR A 445 3.52 4.44 -18.38
CA TYR A 445 2.89 5.12 -17.25
C TYR A 445 3.77 5.15 -16.00
N HIS A 446 4.50 4.07 -15.75
CA HIS A 446 5.22 3.87 -14.50
C HIS A 446 6.61 4.50 -14.48
N LEU A 447 7.35 4.44 -15.61
CA LEU A 447 8.73 4.91 -15.67
C LEU A 447 8.79 6.41 -15.88
N SER A 448 9.90 7.03 -15.45
CA SER A 448 10.14 8.45 -15.67
C SER A 448 10.17 8.80 -17.17
N ASN A 449 9.60 9.94 -17.53
CA ASN A 449 9.67 10.47 -18.90
C ASN A 449 11.11 10.71 -19.36
N ASP A 450 12.02 11.01 -18.43
CA ASP A 450 13.45 11.25 -18.73
C ASP A 450 14.13 10.00 -19.31
N LEU A 451 13.62 8.81 -18.99
CA LEU A 451 14.10 7.56 -19.58
C LEU A 451 13.80 7.46 -21.08
N GLY A 452 12.81 8.21 -21.59
CA GLY A 452 12.45 8.21 -23.01
C GLY A 452 11.76 6.94 -23.52
N TYR A 453 11.33 6.04 -22.63
CA TYR A 453 10.74 4.74 -22.98
C TYR A 453 9.55 4.83 -23.95
N ARG A 454 8.74 5.88 -23.83
CA ARG A 454 7.56 6.09 -24.69
C ARG A 454 7.93 6.33 -26.16
N ASN A 455 9.09 6.95 -26.39
CA ASN A 455 9.52 7.39 -27.72
C ASN A 455 10.42 6.36 -28.41
N ALA A 456 10.93 5.40 -27.65
CA ALA A 456 11.76 4.30 -28.14
C ALA A 456 10.91 3.14 -28.67
#